data_be656df06a0e0357ce3a25cfa8a27177
#
_entry.id   be656df06a0e0357ce3a25cfa8a27177
#
_cell.length_a   1.000
_cell.length_b   1.000
_cell.length_c   1.000
_cell.angle_alpha   90.00
_cell.angle_beta   90.00
_cell.angle_gamma   90.00
#
_symmetry.space_group_name_H-M   'P 1'
#
loop_
_entity.id
_entity.type
_entity.pdbx_description
1 polymer ?
#
loop_
_entity_poly.entity_id
_entity_poly.type
_entity_poly.pdbx_seq_one_letter_code
_entity_poly.pdbx_strand_id
1 'polypeptide(L)'
;NKLPRTAEMDAKYKNPDNDRTLWRTDNAFAPGAATHQGMVYAVQHPFTGKMLYPANGRCWTFGQDQMLEIMRGWCGYELRDLNDAHERAVVCGVPESDVRQGVQAIVLSESLEISAQKAQAVYDRGQWPRFFFTKGGKGGIARKTYLENVGGKLPTNFWAFTETGHTDEAKKEMLAIFDGKATFDTPKPHRLIEFVLKIAGNENALILDSFAGSGTTAHAVLNMNKADGGHRKFILVEMMGYADSITAERVKRVIRGYGEGKNAVEGTGGNFSFYDLGEPLLVGDCLNEAVAPEKIREYIWFMETKQPYAPPSGG
;
A
#
# COMPACT_ATOMS: atom_id res chain seq x y z
N ASN A 1 1.73 -0.09 4.59
CA ASN A 1 1.87 -0.82 3.33
C ASN A 1 0.75 -0.45 2.35
N LYS A 2 0.97 -0.70 1.06
CA LYS A 2 -0.07 -0.61 0.03
C LYS A 2 -0.77 -1.96 -0.09
N LEU A 3 -2.09 -1.92 -0.29
CA LEU A 3 -2.88 -3.11 -0.58
C LEU A 3 -2.68 -3.55 -2.04
N PRO A 4 -2.86 -4.83 -2.37
CA PRO A 4 -2.86 -5.30 -3.75
C PRO A 4 -3.85 -4.53 -4.64
N ARG A 5 -3.54 -4.39 -5.91
CA ARG A 5 -4.45 -3.82 -6.90
C ARG A 5 -5.53 -4.83 -7.26
N THR A 6 -6.69 -4.33 -7.66
CA THR A 6 -7.78 -5.18 -8.17
C THR A 6 -7.78 -5.20 -9.70
N ALA A 7 -8.33 -6.27 -10.30
CA ALA A 7 -8.49 -6.37 -11.75
C ALA A 7 -9.30 -5.19 -12.34
N GLU A 8 -10.29 -4.68 -11.60
CA GLU A 8 -11.07 -3.50 -12.01
C GLU A 8 -10.21 -2.23 -12.09
N MET A 9 -9.26 -2.06 -11.17
CA MET A 9 -8.31 -0.94 -11.21
C MET A 9 -7.38 -1.04 -12.41
N ASP A 10 -6.98 -2.25 -12.80
CA ASP A 10 -6.06 -2.51 -13.91
C ASP A 10 -6.77 -2.46 -15.26
N ALA A 11 -8.06 -2.76 -15.33
CA ALA A 11 -8.86 -2.66 -16.53
C ALA A 11 -8.95 -1.23 -17.13
N LYS A 12 -8.60 -0.21 -16.33
CA LYS A 12 -8.51 1.19 -16.79
C LYS A 12 -7.25 1.50 -17.62
N TYR A 13 -6.28 0.57 -17.62
CA TYR A 13 -5.05 0.70 -18.37
C TYR A 13 -5.21 0.02 -19.73
N LYS A 14 -4.85 0.73 -20.78
CA LYS A 14 -4.99 0.28 -22.18
C LYS A 14 -3.68 0.58 -22.92
N ASN A 15 -3.61 0.18 -24.17
CA ASN A 15 -2.45 0.48 -25.04
C ASN A 15 -2.94 0.94 -26.41
N PRO A 16 -3.55 2.15 -26.51
CA PRO A 16 -4.16 2.62 -27.75
C PRO A 16 -3.15 3.02 -28.83
N ASP A 17 -1.88 3.18 -28.48
CA ASP A 17 -0.81 3.63 -29.37
C ASP A 17 0.34 2.62 -29.51
N ASN A 18 0.11 1.35 -29.14
CA ASN A 18 1.11 0.28 -29.19
C ASN A 18 2.42 0.61 -28.46
N ASP A 19 2.31 1.30 -27.32
CA ASP A 19 3.45 1.57 -26.44
C ASP A 19 3.98 0.27 -25.80
N ARG A 20 5.16 0.30 -25.20
CA ARG A 20 5.83 -0.86 -24.57
C ARG A 20 4.99 -1.57 -23.50
N THR A 21 4.07 -0.88 -22.83
CA THR A 21 3.23 -1.41 -21.76
C THR A 21 1.91 -0.67 -21.67
N LEU A 22 0.97 -1.21 -20.89
CA LEU A 22 -0.33 -0.61 -20.65
C LEU A 22 -0.20 0.70 -19.87
N TRP A 23 -0.99 1.71 -20.26
CA TRP A 23 -1.04 2.99 -19.58
C TRP A 23 -2.48 3.54 -19.55
N ARG A 24 -2.69 4.52 -18.71
CA ARG A 24 -3.92 5.32 -18.68
C ARG A 24 -3.62 6.80 -18.86
N THR A 25 -4.59 7.54 -19.37
CA THR A 25 -4.55 9.00 -19.37
C THR A 25 -4.60 9.52 -17.94
N ASP A 26 -3.70 10.43 -17.62
CA ASP A 26 -3.63 11.11 -16.34
C ASP A 26 -3.41 12.61 -16.54
N ASN A 27 -3.62 13.39 -15.49
CA ASN A 27 -3.47 14.82 -15.51
C ASN A 27 -1.98 15.20 -15.68
N ALA A 28 -1.71 16.13 -16.60
CA ALA A 28 -0.38 16.69 -16.82
C ALA A 28 0.00 17.75 -15.77
N PHE A 29 -0.93 18.16 -14.91
CA PHE A 29 -0.80 19.26 -13.97
C PHE A 29 -0.75 18.79 -12.52
N ALA A 30 -0.02 19.54 -11.68
CA ALA A 30 0.01 19.43 -10.22
C ALA A 30 -0.53 20.73 -9.58
N PRO A 31 -1.05 20.70 -8.34
CA PRO A 31 -1.39 21.92 -7.62
C PRO A 31 -0.13 22.69 -7.19
N GLY A 32 -0.28 24.00 -6.86
CA GLY A 32 0.80 24.79 -6.29
C GLY A 32 1.52 25.69 -7.28
N ALA A 33 0.83 26.28 -8.26
CA ALA A 33 1.41 27.21 -9.24
C ALA A 33 2.17 28.37 -8.56
N ALA A 34 1.62 28.95 -7.51
CA ALA A 34 2.24 30.10 -6.81
C ALA A 34 3.61 29.75 -6.18
N THR A 35 3.78 28.52 -5.70
CA THR A 35 5.03 28.05 -5.07
C THR A 35 5.99 27.38 -6.04
N HIS A 36 5.48 26.91 -7.20
CA HIS A 36 6.25 26.21 -8.23
C HIS A 36 6.25 26.97 -9.56
N GLN A 37 6.43 28.28 -9.51
CA GLN A 37 6.34 29.16 -10.67
C GLN A 37 7.28 28.78 -11.83
N GLY A 38 8.42 28.14 -11.54
CA GLY A 38 9.33 27.60 -12.57
C GLY A 38 8.75 26.44 -13.39
N MET A 39 7.63 25.87 -12.94
CA MET A 39 6.85 24.84 -13.66
C MET A 39 5.59 25.43 -14.32
N VAL A 40 5.45 26.77 -14.36
CA VAL A 40 4.36 27.48 -15.05
C VAL A 40 4.94 28.15 -16.28
N TYR A 41 4.93 27.47 -17.40
CA TYR A 41 5.44 27.90 -18.70
C TYR A 41 4.50 27.49 -19.82
N ALA A 42 4.56 28.19 -20.95
CA ALA A 42 3.81 27.80 -22.14
C ALA A 42 4.44 26.62 -22.86
N VAL A 43 3.60 25.79 -23.46
CA VAL A 43 3.99 24.76 -24.45
C VAL A 43 3.20 25.04 -25.72
N GLN A 44 3.87 25.27 -26.84
CA GLN A 44 3.21 25.51 -28.10
C GLN A 44 2.64 24.24 -28.70
N HIS A 45 1.38 24.25 -29.06
CA HIS A 45 0.66 23.10 -29.62
C HIS A 45 1.08 22.88 -31.09
N PRO A 46 1.58 21.67 -31.46
CA PRO A 46 2.18 21.44 -32.78
C PRO A 46 1.16 21.44 -33.94
N PHE A 47 -0.12 21.18 -33.64
CA PHE A 47 -1.18 21.18 -34.68
C PHE A 47 -1.93 22.50 -34.81
N THR A 48 -1.98 23.34 -33.78
CA THR A 48 -2.80 24.53 -33.74
C THR A 48 -2.00 25.82 -33.57
N GLY A 49 -0.74 25.71 -33.18
CA GLY A 49 0.13 26.85 -32.85
C GLY A 49 -0.20 27.57 -31.54
N LYS A 50 -1.28 27.18 -30.84
CA LYS A 50 -1.71 27.81 -29.58
C LYS A 50 -0.71 27.58 -28.47
N MET A 51 -0.48 28.60 -27.64
CA MET A 51 0.26 28.45 -26.38
C MET A 51 -0.64 27.81 -25.32
N LEU A 52 -0.20 26.68 -24.76
CA LEU A 52 -0.90 25.94 -23.72
C LEU A 52 -0.21 26.20 -22.39
N TYR A 53 -0.93 26.72 -21.43
CA TYR A 53 -0.50 26.88 -20.03
C TYR A 53 -1.17 25.86 -19.14
N PRO A 54 -0.63 25.58 -17.96
CA PRO A 54 -1.37 24.87 -16.92
C PRO A 54 -2.67 25.62 -16.56
N ALA A 55 -3.64 24.89 -16.05
CA ALA A 55 -4.87 25.51 -15.53
C ALA A 55 -4.55 26.42 -14.33
N ASN A 56 -5.37 27.43 -14.07
CA ASN A 56 -5.20 28.36 -12.95
C ASN A 56 -4.97 27.64 -11.63
N GLY A 57 -3.98 28.10 -10.87
CA GLY A 57 -3.54 27.50 -9.61
C GLY A 57 -2.73 26.20 -9.76
N ARG A 58 -2.45 25.76 -10.99
CA ARG A 58 -1.71 24.53 -11.29
C ARG A 58 -0.42 24.80 -12.05
N CYS A 59 0.52 23.85 -11.92
CA CYS A 59 1.79 23.84 -12.65
C CYS A 59 1.95 22.52 -13.40
N TRP A 60 2.85 22.48 -14.38
CA TRP A 60 3.23 21.21 -15.01
C TRP A 60 3.85 20.26 -13.99
N THR A 61 3.74 18.97 -14.22
CA THR A 61 4.34 17.94 -13.32
C THR A 61 5.83 17.76 -13.52
N PHE A 62 6.42 18.39 -14.53
CA PHE A 62 7.85 18.33 -14.85
C PHE A 62 8.43 19.74 -15.07
N GLY A 63 9.72 19.89 -14.74
CA GLY A 63 10.49 21.08 -15.07
C GLY A 63 10.70 21.23 -16.58
N GLN A 64 11.13 22.43 -17.02
CA GLN A 64 11.26 22.80 -18.44
C GLN A 64 12.13 21.86 -19.25
N ASP A 65 13.33 21.55 -18.77
CA ASP A 65 14.29 20.70 -19.51
C ASP A 65 13.73 19.30 -19.78
N GLN A 66 13.13 18.70 -18.75
CA GLN A 66 12.55 17.38 -18.87
C GLN A 66 11.30 17.39 -19.77
N MET A 67 10.49 18.44 -19.70
CA MET A 67 9.32 18.60 -20.56
C MET A 67 9.76 18.83 -22.01
N LEU A 68 10.78 19.67 -22.25
CA LEU A 68 11.34 19.91 -23.56
C LEU A 68 11.80 18.62 -24.25
N GLU A 69 12.56 17.79 -23.54
CA GLU A 69 13.02 16.49 -24.07
C GLU A 69 11.84 15.58 -24.44
N ILE A 70 10.81 15.54 -23.63
CA ILE A 70 9.61 14.74 -23.93
C ILE A 70 8.87 15.30 -25.15
N MET A 71 8.73 16.63 -25.24
CA MET A 71 8.02 17.29 -26.37
C MET A 71 8.76 17.15 -27.68
N ARG A 72 10.09 17.10 -27.67
CA ARG A 72 10.93 16.79 -28.86
C ARG A 72 10.62 15.43 -29.48
N GLY A 73 10.00 14.55 -28.74
CA GLY A 73 9.48 13.30 -29.31
C GLY A 73 8.33 13.49 -30.31
N TRP A 74 7.68 14.65 -30.35
CA TRP A 74 6.63 14.98 -31.31
C TRP A 74 7.17 15.65 -32.57
N CYS A 75 7.94 16.73 -32.40
CA CYS A 75 8.54 17.53 -33.46
C CYS A 75 9.68 18.37 -32.88
N GLY A 76 10.25 19.29 -33.67
CA GLY A 76 11.28 20.23 -33.20
C GLY A 76 10.73 21.24 -32.18
N TYR A 77 11.34 21.30 -30.99
CA TYR A 77 11.01 22.27 -29.94
C TYR A 77 12.29 22.88 -29.37
N GLU A 78 12.18 24.17 -28.98
CA GLU A 78 13.23 24.95 -28.35
C GLU A 78 12.67 25.79 -27.18
N LEU A 79 13.56 26.29 -26.32
CA LEU A 79 13.18 27.30 -25.31
C LEU A 79 13.24 28.71 -25.90
N ARG A 80 12.24 29.50 -25.59
CA ARG A 80 12.16 30.91 -26.03
C ARG A 80 11.48 31.77 -24.98
N ASP A 81 12.02 32.94 -24.75
CA ASP A 81 11.35 33.96 -23.92
C ASP A 81 10.22 34.61 -24.72
N LEU A 82 9.02 34.59 -24.16
CA LEU A 82 7.81 35.17 -24.78
C LEU A 82 7.37 36.49 -24.12
N ASN A 83 8.04 36.92 -23.05
CA ASN A 83 7.58 38.04 -22.21
C ASN A 83 6.15 37.80 -21.67
N ASP A 84 5.82 36.57 -21.31
CA ASP A 84 4.49 36.09 -20.90
C ASP A 84 4.25 36.18 -19.38
N ALA A 85 4.86 37.20 -18.74
CA ALA A 85 4.72 37.39 -17.27
C ALA A 85 3.26 37.57 -16.86
N HIS A 86 2.45 38.25 -17.68
CA HIS A 86 1.03 38.46 -17.44
C HIS A 86 0.25 37.15 -17.40
N GLU A 87 0.37 36.30 -18.42
CA GLU A 87 -0.31 34.99 -18.51
C GLU A 87 0.10 34.07 -17.35
N ARG A 88 1.39 34.09 -17.00
CA ARG A 88 1.91 33.32 -15.91
C ARG A 88 1.43 33.84 -14.55
N ALA A 89 1.27 35.14 -14.37
CA ALA A 89 0.69 35.75 -13.19
C ALA A 89 -0.74 35.27 -12.96
N VAL A 90 -1.56 35.24 -14.01
CA VAL A 90 -2.94 34.72 -13.97
C VAL A 90 -2.96 33.25 -13.55
N VAL A 91 -2.10 32.42 -14.15
CA VAL A 91 -2.02 30.99 -13.80
C VAL A 91 -1.54 30.79 -12.36
N CYS A 92 -0.54 31.54 -11.91
CA CYS A 92 0.01 31.48 -10.56
C CYS A 92 -0.93 32.07 -9.50
N GLY A 93 -1.83 32.98 -9.87
CA GLY A 93 -2.66 33.73 -8.93
C GLY A 93 -1.85 34.70 -8.08
N VAL A 94 -0.82 35.34 -8.67
CA VAL A 94 0.07 36.32 -8.00
C VAL A 94 0.12 37.62 -8.82
N PRO A 95 0.52 38.74 -8.22
CA PRO A 95 0.82 39.98 -8.98
C PRO A 95 1.89 39.72 -10.05
N GLU A 96 1.82 40.41 -11.16
CA GLU A 96 2.80 40.27 -12.26
C GLU A 96 4.24 40.64 -11.84
N SER A 97 4.38 41.57 -10.90
CA SER A 97 5.67 41.89 -10.27
C SER A 97 6.33 40.74 -9.55
N ASP A 98 5.53 39.80 -9.07
CA ASP A 98 5.98 38.66 -8.22
C ASP A 98 6.20 37.38 -9.04
N VAL A 99 6.02 37.46 -10.35
CA VAL A 99 6.24 36.30 -11.24
C VAL A 99 7.74 36.04 -11.38
N ARG A 100 8.10 34.76 -11.19
CA ARG A 100 9.48 34.30 -11.35
C ARG A 100 10.02 34.64 -12.74
N GLN A 101 11.14 35.36 -12.80
CA GLN A 101 11.83 35.74 -14.02
C GLN A 101 12.64 34.55 -14.60
N GLY A 102 12.98 34.61 -15.89
CA GLY A 102 13.82 33.65 -16.58
C GLY A 102 13.14 32.29 -16.87
N VAL A 103 11.82 32.23 -16.79
CA VAL A 103 11.04 31.05 -17.20
C VAL A 103 10.70 31.20 -18.68
N GLN A 104 11.20 30.31 -19.51
CA GLN A 104 11.02 30.31 -20.95
C GLN A 104 9.86 29.42 -21.38
N ALA A 105 9.25 29.68 -22.50
CA ALA A 105 8.26 28.80 -23.12
C ALA A 105 8.94 27.71 -23.96
N ILE A 106 8.27 26.57 -24.10
CA ILE A 106 8.63 25.50 -25.03
C ILE A 106 7.87 25.73 -26.33
N VAL A 107 8.56 26.24 -27.36
CA VAL A 107 7.97 26.63 -28.64
C VAL A 107 8.48 25.77 -29.78
N LEU A 108 7.75 25.75 -30.87
CA LEU A 108 8.18 25.08 -32.10
C LEU A 108 9.43 25.74 -32.66
N SER A 109 10.42 24.93 -33.02
CA SER A 109 11.66 25.38 -33.67
C SER A 109 11.52 25.51 -35.20
N GLU A 110 10.42 25.02 -35.77
CA GLU A 110 10.10 25.02 -37.19
C GLU A 110 8.72 25.65 -37.42
N SER A 111 8.34 25.88 -38.71
CA SER A 111 7.01 26.38 -39.03
C SER A 111 5.92 25.44 -38.49
N LEU A 112 4.73 26.02 -38.23
CA LEU A 112 3.59 25.24 -37.74
C LEU A 112 3.23 24.10 -38.69
N GLU A 113 3.31 24.33 -40.01
CA GLU A 113 3.01 23.32 -41.01
C GLU A 113 3.94 22.13 -40.94
N ILE A 114 5.26 22.37 -40.89
CA ILE A 114 6.27 21.30 -40.74
C ILE A 114 6.12 20.54 -39.41
N SER A 115 5.90 21.31 -38.34
CA SER A 115 5.72 20.74 -37.01
C SER A 115 4.46 19.88 -36.94
N ALA A 116 3.36 20.29 -37.55
CA ALA A 116 2.12 19.54 -37.62
C ALA A 116 2.28 18.24 -38.43
N GLN A 117 2.99 18.27 -39.56
CA GLN A 117 3.29 17.07 -40.34
C GLN A 117 4.11 16.04 -39.54
N LYS A 118 5.18 16.50 -38.85
CA LYS A 118 6.01 15.64 -38.02
C LYS A 118 5.21 15.03 -36.85
N ALA A 119 4.43 15.88 -36.16
CA ALA A 119 3.60 15.44 -35.05
C ALA A 119 2.50 14.44 -35.50
N GLN A 120 1.92 14.63 -36.69
CA GLN A 120 0.97 13.70 -37.26
C GLN A 120 1.62 12.34 -37.56
N ALA A 121 2.82 12.33 -38.12
CA ALA A 121 3.56 11.11 -38.38
C ALA A 121 3.86 10.31 -37.07
N VAL A 122 4.16 11.02 -35.98
CA VAL A 122 4.33 10.38 -34.66
C VAL A 122 3.00 9.84 -34.15
N TYR A 123 1.90 10.60 -34.34
CA TYR A 123 0.57 10.17 -33.93
C TYR A 123 0.13 8.90 -34.63
N ASP A 124 0.32 8.82 -35.95
CA ASP A 124 -0.07 7.69 -36.80
C ASP A 124 0.80 6.44 -36.56
N ARG A 125 2.11 6.66 -36.31
CA ARG A 125 3.03 5.58 -35.97
C ARG A 125 2.70 4.90 -34.64
N GLY A 126 2.15 5.65 -33.68
CA GLY A 126 1.98 5.22 -32.30
C GLY A 126 3.23 5.43 -31.45
N GLN A 127 3.26 4.80 -30.24
CA GLN A 127 4.31 4.99 -29.24
C GLN A 127 4.53 6.48 -28.90
N TRP A 128 3.40 7.16 -28.62
CA TRP A 128 3.41 8.59 -28.36
C TRP A 128 4.32 8.93 -27.18
N PRO A 129 4.92 10.10 -27.16
CA PRO A 129 5.64 10.61 -26.00
C PRO A 129 4.78 10.57 -24.73
N ARG A 130 5.44 10.54 -23.57
CA ARG A 130 4.77 10.45 -22.26
C ARG A 130 3.74 11.57 -22.03
N PHE A 131 3.99 12.77 -22.55
CA PHE A 131 3.00 13.82 -22.67
C PHE A 131 2.46 13.84 -24.10
N PHE A 132 1.15 13.76 -24.22
CA PHE A 132 0.49 13.62 -25.50
C PHE A 132 -0.72 14.54 -25.63
N PHE A 133 -1.11 14.82 -26.86
CA PHE A 133 -2.25 15.65 -27.19
C PHE A 133 -3.50 14.80 -27.26
N THR A 134 -4.52 15.16 -26.45
CA THR A 134 -5.80 14.45 -26.40
C THR A 134 -6.67 14.68 -27.63
N LYS A 135 -7.82 14.02 -27.73
CA LYS A 135 -8.83 14.21 -28.82
C LYS A 135 -8.22 14.12 -30.22
N GLY A 136 -7.42 13.10 -30.47
CA GLY A 136 -6.82 12.90 -31.79
C GLY A 136 -5.83 14.01 -32.18
N GLY A 137 -5.04 14.51 -31.23
CA GLY A 137 -4.09 15.59 -31.46
C GLY A 137 -4.69 17.01 -31.39
N LYS A 138 -6.03 17.15 -31.23
CA LYS A 138 -6.72 18.46 -31.23
C LYS A 138 -6.99 19.03 -29.84
N GLY A 139 -6.71 18.26 -28.79
CA GLY A 139 -6.98 18.62 -27.40
C GLY A 139 -5.75 19.12 -26.66
N GLY A 140 -5.91 19.37 -25.35
CA GLY A 140 -4.82 19.77 -24.48
C GLY A 140 -3.85 18.61 -24.18
N ILE A 141 -2.81 18.94 -23.43
CA ILE A 141 -1.77 17.99 -23.04
C ILE A 141 -2.27 17.13 -21.86
N ALA A 142 -2.11 15.83 -21.98
CA ALA A 142 -2.28 14.84 -20.93
C ALA A 142 -1.00 14.02 -20.77
N ARG A 143 -0.93 13.22 -19.69
CA ARG A 143 0.24 12.40 -19.36
C ARG A 143 -0.15 10.91 -19.36
N LYS A 144 0.76 10.07 -19.82
CA LYS A 144 0.68 8.63 -19.64
C LYS A 144 1.11 8.25 -18.22
N THR A 145 0.30 7.47 -17.54
CA THR A 145 0.68 6.78 -16.30
C THR A 145 0.70 5.28 -16.59
N TYR A 146 1.88 4.71 -16.57
CA TYR A 146 2.12 3.30 -16.92
C TYR A 146 1.76 2.37 -15.76
N LEU A 147 1.12 1.24 -16.06
CA LEU A 147 0.71 0.25 -15.08
C LEU A 147 1.90 -0.31 -14.29
N GLU A 148 3.02 -0.57 -14.96
CA GLU A 148 4.25 -1.08 -14.34
C GLU A 148 4.82 -0.17 -13.24
N ASN A 149 4.55 1.15 -13.32
CA ASN A 149 5.04 2.15 -12.37
C ASN A 149 4.03 2.46 -11.24
N VAL A 150 2.89 1.77 -11.23
CA VAL A 150 1.85 2.01 -10.24
C VAL A 150 1.91 0.93 -9.17
N GLY A 151 2.26 1.31 -7.98
CA GLY A 151 2.22 0.42 -6.82
C GLY A 151 0.78 0.08 -6.41
N GLY A 152 0.66 -0.64 -5.29
CA GLY A 152 -0.64 -1.02 -4.72
C GLY A 152 -1.54 0.16 -4.36
N LYS A 153 -2.77 -0.14 -3.96
CA LYS A 153 -3.77 0.80 -3.48
C LYS A 153 -3.40 1.29 -2.08
N LEU A 154 -3.46 2.59 -1.83
CA LEU A 154 -3.40 3.11 -0.46
C LEU A 154 -4.66 2.67 0.30
N PRO A 155 -4.53 2.19 1.54
CA PRO A 155 -5.68 1.91 2.38
C PRO A 155 -6.43 3.21 2.67
N THR A 156 -7.76 3.14 2.67
CA THR A 156 -8.63 4.25 3.08
C THR A 156 -8.87 4.19 4.58
N ASN A 157 -9.46 5.22 5.15
CA ASN A 157 -9.92 5.25 6.54
C ASN A 157 -11.31 4.62 6.75
N PHE A 158 -11.93 4.15 5.68
CA PHE A 158 -13.20 3.40 5.71
C PHE A 158 -12.98 1.99 5.15
N TRP A 159 -13.35 0.98 5.92
CA TRP A 159 -13.23 -0.43 5.58
C TRP A 159 -14.60 -1.08 5.56
N ALA A 160 -15.06 -1.44 4.38
CA ALA A 160 -16.37 -2.05 4.22
C ALA A 160 -16.39 -3.46 4.83
N PHE A 161 -17.50 -3.83 5.46
CA PHE A 161 -17.67 -5.16 6.03
C PHE A 161 -17.55 -6.28 4.98
N THR A 162 -17.82 -5.99 3.72
CA THR A 162 -17.63 -6.93 2.61
C THR A 162 -16.17 -7.33 2.43
N GLU A 163 -15.22 -6.46 2.82
CA GLU A 163 -13.78 -6.74 2.78
C GLU A 163 -13.27 -7.32 4.10
N THR A 164 -13.75 -6.80 5.24
CA THR A 164 -13.21 -7.07 6.57
C THR A 164 -14.08 -8.02 7.42
N GLY A 165 -15.26 -8.39 6.95
CA GLY A 165 -16.20 -9.21 7.72
C GLY A 165 -16.99 -8.42 8.76
N HIS A 166 -17.88 -9.08 9.45
CA HIS A 166 -18.70 -8.54 10.55
C HIS A 166 -18.89 -9.59 11.68
N THR A 167 -19.45 -9.15 12.80
CA THR A 167 -19.57 -9.98 14.01
C THR A 167 -20.38 -11.27 13.81
N ASP A 168 -21.45 -11.24 12.99
CA ASP A 168 -22.27 -12.44 12.74
C ASP A 168 -21.50 -13.50 11.92
N GLU A 169 -20.65 -13.06 10.97
CA GLU A 169 -19.73 -13.95 10.26
C GLU A 169 -18.76 -14.62 11.24
N ALA A 170 -18.16 -13.82 12.13
CA ALA A 170 -17.27 -14.32 13.17
C ALA A 170 -17.94 -15.29 14.14
N LYS A 171 -19.19 -15.04 14.52
CA LYS A 171 -19.95 -15.98 15.36
C LYS A 171 -20.22 -17.31 14.66
N LYS A 172 -20.62 -17.26 13.37
CA LYS A 172 -20.81 -18.48 12.55
C LYS A 172 -19.52 -19.29 12.41
N GLU A 173 -18.42 -18.60 12.23
CA GLU A 173 -17.09 -19.22 12.16
C GLU A 173 -16.74 -19.91 13.51
N MET A 174 -16.96 -19.23 14.64
CA MET A 174 -16.74 -19.83 15.96
C MET A 174 -17.61 -21.06 16.18
N LEU A 175 -18.89 -21.03 15.78
CA LEU A 175 -19.76 -22.21 15.83
C LEU A 175 -19.20 -23.36 14.98
N ALA A 176 -18.69 -23.07 13.78
CA ALA A 176 -18.08 -24.11 12.94
C ALA A 176 -16.79 -24.67 13.53
N ILE A 177 -15.95 -23.82 14.14
CA ILE A 177 -14.71 -24.25 14.82
C ILE A 177 -15.01 -25.13 16.05
N PHE A 178 -16.09 -24.84 16.79
CA PHE A 178 -16.43 -25.51 18.04
C PHE A 178 -17.64 -26.46 17.93
N ASP A 179 -17.84 -27.07 16.77
CA ASP A 179 -18.85 -28.13 16.54
C ASP A 179 -20.29 -27.67 16.91
N GLY A 180 -20.65 -26.45 16.56
CA GLY A 180 -21.97 -25.85 16.82
C GLY A 180 -22.15 -25.27 18.24
N LYS A 181 -21.10 -25.27 19.07
CA LYS A 181 -21.17 -24.72 20.43
C LYS A 181 -20.87 -23.22 20.43
N ALA A 182 -21.76 -22.42 21.03
CA ALA A 182 -21.52 -20.99 21.26
C ALA A 182 -20.55 -20.83 22.43
N THR A 183 -19.29 -20.58 22.15
CA THR A 183 -18.21 -20.52 23.14
C THR A 183 -17.77 -19.10 23.48
N PHE A 184 -18.05 -18.13 22.61
CA PHE A 184 -17.60 -16.76 22.78
C PHE A 184 -18.63 -15.74 22.20
N ASP A 185 -18.98 -14.71 22.98
CA ASP A 185 -20.10 -13.81 22.63
C ASP A 185 -19.79 -12.82 21.49
N THR A 186 -18.60 -12.24 21.48
CA THR A 186 -18.23 -11.16 20.57
C THR A 186 -16.91 -11.38 19.87
N PRO A 187 -16.75 -12.48 19.10
CA PRO A 187 -15.54 -12.72 18.35
C PRO A 187 -15.37 -11.66 17.25
N LYS A 188 -14.14 -11.28 16.96
CA LYS A 188 -13.82 -10.43 15.82
C LYS A 188 -13.66 -11.30 14.55
N PRO A 189 -14.05 -10.81 13.38
CA PRO A 189 -13.78 -11.53 12.14
C PRO A 189 -12.27 -11.59 11.86
N HIS A 190 -11.74 -12.77 11.52
CA HIS A 190 -10.31 -12.92 11.20
C HIS A 190 -9.89 -12.04 10.01
N ARG A 191 -10.79 -11.83 9.03
CA ARG A 191 -10.54 -10.97 7.87
C ARG A 191 -10.23 -9.51 8.25
N LEU A 192 -10.81 -9.00 9.34
CA LEU A 192 -10.46 -7.67 9.86
C LEU A 192 -9.01 -7.64 10.33
N ILE A 193 -8.59 -8.65 11.07
CA ILE A 193 -7.22 -8.73 11.58
C ILE A 193 -6.24 -8.95 10.43
N GLU A 194 -6.56 -9.81 9.47
CA GLU A 194 -5.75 -9.98 8.24
C GLU A 194 -5.58 -8.66 7.49
N PHE A 195 -6.64 -7.86 7.40
CA PHE A 195 -6.57 -6.55 6.74
C PHE A 195 -5.64 -5.59 7.49
N VAL A 196 -5.74 -5.54 8.83
CA VAL A 196 -4.82 -4.76 9.68
C VAL A 196 -3.38 -5.21 9.47
N LEU A 197 -3.12 -6.51 9.49
CA LEU A 197 -1.78 -7.07 9.32
C LEU A 197 -1.19 -6.81 7.93
N LYS A 198 -2.01 -6.84 6.87
CA LYS A 198 -1.58 -6.45 5.51
C LYS A 198 -1.11 -5.00 5.42
N ILE A 199 -1.75 -4.10 6.18
CA ILE A 199 -1.40 -2.68 6.21
C ILE A 199 -0.18 -2.44 7.09
N ALA A 200 -0.14 -3.00 8.29
CA ALA A 200 0.82 -2.66 9.34
C ALA A 200 2.07 -3.56 9.37
N GLY A 201 1.96 -4.81 8.90
CA GLY A 201 3.02 -5.82 8.99
C GLY A 201 3.66 -6.20 7.66
N ASN A 202 4.52 -7.20 7.72
CA ASN A 202 5.12 -7.88 6.57
C ASN A 202 5.05 -9.40 6.81
N GLU A 203 5.60 -10.19 5.89
CA GLU A 203 5.56 -11.66 5.95
C GLU A 203 6.39 -12.28 7.10
N ASN A 204 7.22 -11.51 7.78
CA ASN A 204 8.05 -11.95 8.91
C ASN A 204 7.71 -11.23 10.23
N ALA A 205 6.58 -10.52 10.29
CA ALA A 205 6.20 -9.72 11.45
C ALA A 205 5.99 -10.60 12.71
N LEU A 206 6.35 -10.04 13.87
CA LEU A 206 5.96 -10.55 15.18
C LEU A 206 4.76 -9.74 15.68
N ILE A 207 3.66 -10.42 15.94
CA ILE A 207 2.39 -9.81 16.32
C ILE A 207 2.12 -10.10 17.81
N LEU A 208 1.95 -9.05 18.62
CA LEU A 208 1.52 -9.14 20.00
C LEU A 208 0.05 -8.74 20.10
N ASP A 209 -0.76 -9.61 20.71
CA ASP A 209 -2.14 -9.31 21.11
C ASP A 209 -2.25 -9.54 22.61
N SER A 210 -2.34 -8.47 23.38
CA SER A 210 -2.38 -8.51 24.83
C SER A 210 -3.77 -8.76 25.42
N PHE A 211 -4.79 -8.89 24.57
CA PHE A 211 -6.17 -9.22 24.95
C PHE A 211 -6.76 -10.19 23.92
N ALA A 212 -6.17 -11.38 23.85
CA ALA A 212 -6.39 -12.34 22.77
C ALA A 212 -7.85 -12.78 22.59
N GLY A 213 -8.66 -12.71 23.64
CA GLY A 213 -10.06 -13.10 23.60
C GLY A 213 -10.25 -14.50 23.02
N SER A 214 -11.00 -14.59 21.93
CA SER A 214 -11.21 -15.88 21.25
C SER A 214 -10.03 -16.36 20.38
N GLY A 215 -8.87 -15.68 20.35
CA GLY A 215 -7.71 -16.09 19.57
C GLY A 215 -7.78 -15.74 18.08
N THR A 216 -8.54 -14.72 17.71
CA THR A 216 -8.72 -14.29 16.30
C THR A 216 -7.42 -13.89 15.64
N THR A 217 -6.52 -13.25 16.39
CA THR A 217 -5.22 -12.79 15.86
C THR A 217 -4.34 -13.96 15.43
N ALA A 218 -4.25 -15.03 16.21
CA ALA A 218 -3.51 -16.23 15.79
C ALA A 218 -4.14 -16.88 14.55
N HIS A 219 -5.48 -16.98 14.50
CA HIS A 219 -6.18 -17.49 13.32
C HIS A 219 -5.83 -16.68 12.06
N ALA A 220 -5.88 -15.35 12.12
CA ALA A 220 -5.51 -14.48 11.02
C ALA A 220 -4.03 -14.67 10.58
N VAL A 221 -3.10 -14.76 11.54
CA VAL A 221 -1.68 -14.99 11.24
C VAL A 221 -1.46 -16.31 10.53
N LEU A 222 -2.07 -17.38 11.03
CA LEU A 222 -1.97 -18.73 10.45
C LEU A 222 -2.54 -18.78 9.02
N ASN A 223 -3.73 -18.17 8.80
CA ASN A 223 -4.32 -18.07 7.48
C ASN A 223 -3.41 -17.33 6.50
N MET A 224 -2.84 -16.20 6.92
CA MET A 224 -1.95 -15.41 6.06
C MET A 224 -0.68 -16.20 5.71
N ASN A 225 -0.06 -16.86 6.68
CA ASN A 225 1.12 -17.68 6.42
C ASN A 225 0.83 -18.85 5.47
N LYS A 226 -0.34 -19.51 5.58
CA LYS A 226 -0.78 -20.53 4.62
C LYS A 226 -0.97 -19.96 3.23
N ALA A 227 -1.54 -18.74 3.13
CA ALA A 227 -1.89 -18.11 1.85
C ALA A 227 -0.69 -17.57 1.08
N ASP A 228 0.32 -17.01 1.75
CA ASP A 228 1.45 -16.33 1.11
C ASP A 228 2.83 -16.95 1.41
N GLY A 229 2.88 -18.05 2.19
CA GLY A 229 4.13 -18.69 2.59
C GLY A 229 4.94 -17.89 3.61
N GLY A 230 4.34 -16.89 4.25
CA GLY A 230 5.00 -16.03 5.23
C GLY A 230 5.38 -16.76 6.53
N HIS A 231 6.23 -16.13 7.32
CA HIS A 231 6.77 -16.64 8.60
C HIS A 231 6.39 -15.73 9.77
N ARG A 232 5.19 -15.11 9.71
CA ARG A 232 4.68 -14.30 10.82
C ARG A 232 4.56 -15.13 12.07
N LYS A 233 4.89 -14.52 13.20
CA LYS A 233 4.77 -15.12 14.54
C LYS A 233 3.75 -14.33 15.35
N PHE A 234 3.13 -14.99 16.33
CA PHE A 234 2.21 -14.33 17.25
C PHE A 234 2.58 -14.62 18.71
N ILE A 235 2.28 -13.66 19.56
CA ILE A 235 2.29 -13.78 21.02
C ILE A 235 0.89 -13.33 21.47
N LEU A 236 0.15 -14.22 22.11
CA LEU A 236 -1.17 -13.94 22.64
C LEU A 236 -1.10 -13.93 24.17
N VAL A 237 -1.70 -12.93 24.78
CA VAL A 237 -1.88 -12.88 26.24
C VAL A 237 -3.37 -12.83 26.53
N GLU A 238 -3.84 -13.74 27.41
CA GLU A 238 -5.23 -13.79 27.87
C GLU A 238 -5.25 -14.16 29.35
N MET A 239 -5.86 -13.33 30.16
CA MET A 239 -5.90 -13.50 31.62
C MET A 239 -7.15 -14.22 32.11
N MET A 240 -8.14 -14.41 31.25
CA MET A 240 -9.40 -15.03 31.63
C MET A 240 -9.29 -16.56 31.62
N GLY A 241 -10.08 -17.21 32.47
CA GLY A 241 -10.07 -18.67 32.63
C GLY A 241 -10.37 -19.51 31.38
N TYR A 242 -10.79 -18.86 30.28
CA TYR A 242 -11.01 -19.50 28.98
C TYR A 242 -9.78 -19.52 28.07
N ALA A 243 -8.63 -19.05 28.52
CA ALA A 243 -7.41 -18.97 27.71
C ALA A 243 -7.03 -20.32 27.08
N ASP A 244 -7.10 -21.43 27.83
CA ASP A 244 -6.86 -22.77 27.27
C ASP A 244 -8.07 -23.29 26.50
N SER A 245 -9.28 -23.27 27.12
CA SER A 245 -10.47 -23.93 26.58
C SER A 245 -11.08 -23.26 25.34
N ILE A 246 -10.84 -21.97 25.11
CA ILE A 246 -11.35 -21.25 23.96
C ILE A 246 -10.19 -20.72 23.10
N THR A 247 -9.31 -19.89 23.67
CA THR A 247 -8.26 -19.22 22.88
C THR A 247 -7.29 -20.22 22.26
N ALA A 248 -6.65 -21.04 23.09
CA ALA A 248 -5.69 -22.07 22.63
C ALA A 248 -6.38 -23.17 21.82
N GLU A 249 -7.58 -23.60 22.23
CA GLU A 249 -8.34 -24.62 21.53
C GLU A 249 -8.75 -24.17 20.11
N ARG A 250 -9.15 -22.91 19.93
CA ARG A 250 -9.37 -22.34 18.58
C ARG A 250 -8.12 -22.46 17.72
N VAL A 251 -6.95 -22.07 18.25
CA VAL A 251 -5.68 -22.16 17.51
C VAL A 251 -5.37 -23.60 17.13
N LYS A 252 -5.54 -24.57 18.06
CA LYS A 252 -5.35 -26.00 17.78
C LYS A 252 -6.25 -26.48 16.63
N ARG A 253 -7.53 -26.09 16.63
CA ARG A 253 -8.50 -26.48 15.61
C ARG A 253 -8.21 -25.84 14.26
N VAL A 254 -7.84 -24.58 14.23
CA VAL A 254 -7.43 -23.89 12.99
C VAL A 254 -6.19 -24.56 12.36
N ILE A 255 -5.21 -24.94 13.18
CA ILE A 255 -4.01 -25.65 12.71
C ILE A 255 -4.36 -27.03 12.10
N ARG A 256 -5.27 -27.77 12.73
CA ARG A 256 -5.65 -29.13 12.30
C ARG A 256 -6.70 -29.16 11.19
N GLY A 257 -7.52 -28.14 11.10
CA GLY A 257 -8.75 -28.09 10.33
C GLY A 257 -9.98 -28.34 11.21
N TYR A 258 -11.13 -27.89 10.75
CA TYR A 258 -12.41 -27.97 11.48
C TYR A 258 -13.60 -28.12 10.53
N GLY A 259 -14.76 -28.44 11.10
CA GLY A 259 -15.98 -28.70 10.33
C GLY A 259 -15.97 -30.09 9.69
N GLU A 260 -17.11 -30.46 9.08
CA GLU A 260 -17.31 -31.78 8.47
C GLU A 260 -17.99 -31.69 7.11
N GLY A 261 -17.77 -32.70 6.26
CA GLY A 261 -18.40 -32.84 4.96
C GLY A 261 -18.15 -31.61 4.06
N LYS A 262 -19.23 -30.97 3.58
CA LYS A 262 -19.14 -29.80 2.67
C LYS A 262 -18.66 -28.53 3.38
N ASN A 263 -18.69 -28.52 4.69
CA ASN A 263 -18.27 -27.39 5.52
C ASN A 263 -16.88 -27.61 6.15
N ALA A 264 -16.18 -28.67 5.76
CA ALA A 264 -14.83 -28.93 6.23
C ALA A 264 -13.87 -27.84 5.76
N VAL A 265 -13.11 -27.29 6.69
CA VAL A 265 -12.06 -26.31 6.45
C VAL A 265 -10.72 -26.99 6.70
N GLU A 266 -9.87 -26.99 5.68
CA GLU A 266 -8.54 -27.57 5.77
C GLU A 266 -7.67 -26.80 6.75
N GLY A 267 -6.92 -27.52 7.60
CA GLY A 267 -6.01 -26.91 8.55
C GLY A 267 -4.93 -26.02 7.92
N THR A 268 -4.55 -25.01 8.65
CA THR A 268 -3.48 -24.10 8.22
C THR A 268 -2.09 -24.72 8.36
N GLY A 269 -1.95 -25.76 9.19
CA GLY A 269 -0.66 -26.21 9.67
C GLY A 269 -0.04 -25.22 10.65
N GLY A 270 1.23 -25.44 10.99
CA GLY A 270 1.96 -24.62 11.96
C GLY A 270 1.93 -25.23 13.37
N ASN A 271 2.42 -24.49 14.34
CA ASN A 271 2.46 -24.86 15.74
C ASN A 271 2.43 -23.62 16.64
N PHE A 272 2.21 -23.84 17.93
CA PHE A 272 2.36 -22.84 18.98
C PHE A 272 2.68 -23.53 20.32
N SER A 273 3.21 -22.77 21.26
CA SER A 273 3.38 -23.20 22.65
C SER A 273 2.36 -22.47 23.52
N PHE A 274 1.72 -23.21 24.41
CA PHE A 274 0.83 -22.64 25.43
C PHE A 274 1.58 -22.63 26.77
N TYR A 275 1.51 -21.52 27.46
CA TYR A 275 2.11 -21.32 28.75
C TYR A 275 1.03 -20.83 29.71
N ASP A 276 1.10 -21.34 30.96
CA ASP A 276 0.31 -20.84 32.07
C ASP A 276 1.24 -20.27 33.13
N LEU A 277 0.70 -19.49 34.03
CA LEU A 277 1.46 -18.97 35.18
C LEU A 277 1.72 -20.12 36.15
N GLY A 278 2.98 -20.37 36.43
CA GLY A 278 3.41 -21.25 37.52
C GLY A 278 3.37 -20.56 38.87
N GLU A 279 3.86 -21.27 39.88
CA GLU A 279 4.04 -20.69 41.19
C GLU A 279 4.99 -19.48 41.15
N PRO A 280 4.71 -18.42 41.92
CA PRO A 280 5.58 -17.26 41.98
C PRO A 280 6.96 -17.65 42.50
N LEU A 281 8.02 -17.09 41.88
CA LEU A 281 9.40 -17.36 42.27
C LEU A 281 9.73 -16.83 43.68
N LEU A 282 9.02 -15.80 44.11
CA LEU A 282 9.20 -15.15 45.41
C LEU A 282 7.88 -15.16 46.17
N VAL A 283 7.97 -15.44 47.48
CA VAL A 283 6.89 -15.24 48.45
C VAL A 283 7.40 -14.20 49.44
N GLY A 284 6.89 -12.97 49.38
CA GLY A 284 7.49 -11.82 50.02
C GLY A 284 8.93 -11.60 49.51
N ASP A 285 9.90 -11.48 50.40
CA ASP A 285 11.31 -11.28 50.05
C ASP A 285 12.11 -12.58 49.95
N CYS A 286 11.47 -13.74 50.12
CA CYS A 286 12.12 -15.05 50.10
C CYS A 286 11.81 -15.83 48.83
N LEU A 287 12.75 -16.68 48.43
CA LEU A 287 12.49 -17.67 47.36
C LEU A 287 11.37 -18.63 47.78
N ASN A 288 10.48 -18.92 46.86
CA ASN A 288 9.41 -19.88 47.06
C ASN A 288 9.95 -21.30 46.98
N GLU A 289 9.93 -22.01 48.11
CA GLU A 289 10.42 -23.41 48.21
C GLU A 289 9.59 -24.41 47.38
N ALA A 290 8.39 -24.03 46.94
CA ALA A 290 7.56 -24.88 46.06
C ALA A 290 8.05 -24.81 44.58
N VAL A 291 8.92 -23.89 44.24
CA VAL A 291 9.46 -23.78 42.88
C VAL A 291 10.72 -24.63 42.76
N ALA A 292 10.74 -25.51 41.75
CA ALA A 292 11.88 -26.38 41.49
C ALA A 292 13.19 -25.56 41.29
N PRO A 293 14.32 -25.96 41.88
CA PRO A 293 15.59 -25.26 41.79
C PRO A 293 16.04 -24.98 40.35
N GLU A 294 15.70 -25.86 39.41
CA GLU A 294 16.00 -25.70 37.99
C GLU A 294 15.33 -24.46 37.41
N LYS A 295 14.09 -24.16 37.78
CA LYS A 295 13.35 -22.99 37.35
C LYS A 295 13.93 -21.69 37.90
N ILE A 296 14.40 -21.73 39.13
CA ILE A 296 15.11 -20.61 39.76
C ILE A 296 16.42 -20.35 39.03
N ARG A 297 17.17 -21.39 38.66
CA ARG A 297 18.41 -21.26 37.85
C ARG A 297 18.13 -20.68 36.47
N GLU A 298 17.09 -21.17 35.78
CA GLU A 298 16.68 -20.63 34.47
C GLU A 298 16.38 -19.15 34.57
N TYR A 299 15.66 -18.70 35.60
CA TYR A 299 15.31 -17.32 35.83
C TYR A 299 16.56 -16.47 36.11
N ILE A 300 17.43 -16.87 37.02
CA ILE A 300 18.66 -16.18 37.36
C ILE A 300 19.56 -16.04 36.11
N TRP A 301 19.76 -17.17 35.41
CA TRP A 301 20.54 -17.19 34.18
C TRP A 301 20.01 -16.17 33.15
N PHE A 302 18.70 -16.19 32.92
CA PHE A 302 18.08 -15.25 31.98
C PHE A 302 18.21 -13.80 32.45
N MET A 303 18.04 -13.52 33.72
CA MET A 303 18.17 -12.17 34.27
C MET A 303 19.58 -11.60 34.09
N GLU A 304 20.61 -12.41 34.25
CA GLU A 304 22.02 -12.03 34.14
C GLU A 304 22.51 -11.99 32.69
N THR A 305 22.12 -12.95 31.88
CA THR A 305 22.70 -13.15 30.54
C THR A 305 21.80 -12.68 29.40
N LYS A 306 20.48 -12.54 29.63
CA LYS A 306 19.42 -12.36 28.61
C LYS A 306 19.41 -13.46 27.55
N GLN A 307 19.97 -14.63 27.87
CA GLN A 307 20.00 -15.81 26.99
C GLN A 307 19.16 -16.94 27.60
N PRO A 308 18.55 -17.80 26.77
CA PRO A 308 17.92 -19.01 27.27
C PRO A 308 18.93 -19.85 28.08
N TYR A 309 18.45 -20.45 29.16
CA TYR A 309 19.28 -21.36 29.96
C TYR A 309 19.65 -22.59 29.15
N ALA A 310 20.94 -22.83 29.01
CA ALA A 310 21.48 -24.07 28.49
C ALA A 310 22.13 -24.81 29.68
N PRO A 311 21.60 -25.98 30.11
CA PRO A 311 22.24 -26.72 31.16
C PRO A 311 23.67 -27.10 30.71
N PRO A 312 24.66 -27.02 31.58
CA PRO A 312 26.02 -27.44 31.24
C PRO A 312 25.95 -28.89 30.71
N SER A 313 26.50 -29.09 29.50
CA SER A 313 26.69 -30.43 28.95
C SER A 313 27.46 -31.27 29.96
N GLY A 314 26.79 -32.29 30.52
CA GLY A 314 27.19 -33.00 31.67
C GLY A 314 28.64 -33.46 31.68
N GLY A 315 29.31 -33.25 32.81
CA GLY A 315 30.46 -33.99 33.25
C GLY A 315 30.00 -35.22 33.99
#